data_5471ac3508b305a892cb9eef240a1995
#
_entry.id   5471ac3508b305a892cb9eef240a1995
#
_cell.length_a   1.000
_cell.length_b   1.000
_cell.length_c   1.000
_cell.angle_alpha   90.00
_cell.angle_beta   90.00
_cell.angle_gamma   90.00
#
_symmetry.space_group_name_H-M   'P 1'
#
loop_
_entity.id
_entity.type
_entity.pdbx_description
1 polymer ?
#
loop_
_entity_poly.entity_id
_entity_poly.type
_entity_poly.pdbx_seq_one_letter_code
_entity_poly.pdbx_strand_id
1 'polypeptide(L)'
;MSIPAHLWLEDENGSPILGSCLMPLRLGSIELKSFSHGVTIPVDPNWGKLTGTRIHQPVTIVKEFDQTTPLLYRAVCEGRTMKKATIKMYRILETGIEAENFNIILENVKFTTVAPFLSPGGMSSTHLETLELRYEAITWKYTEGNIIYRDSWNDRCCA
;
A
#
# COMPACT_ATOMS: atom_id res chain seq x y z
N MET A 1 -9.50 18.93 -5.09
CA MET A 1 -8.23 18.69 -4.36
C MET A 1 -8.04 17.20 -4.19
N SER A 2 -6.88 16.72 -4.50
CA SER A 2 -6.51 15.32 -4.30
C SER A 2 -6.30 15.08 -2.80
N ILE A 3 -6.93 14.03 -2.26
CA ILE A 3 -6.71 13.61 -0.87
C ILE A 3 -5.40 12.84 -0.85
N PRO A 4 -4.38 13.27 -0.09
CA PRO A 4 -3.07 12.65 -0.14
C PRO A 4 -3.02 11.29 0.55
N ALA A 5 -2.21 10.38 0.00
CA ALA A 5 -1.84 9.12 0.61
C ALA A 5 -0.33 8.96 0.50
N HIS A 6 0.29 8.44 1.55
CA HIS A 6 1.74 8.28 1.64
C HIS A 6 2.11 6.88 2.10
N LEU A 7 3.23 6.39 1.62
CA LEU A 7 3.78 5.08 1.94
C LEU A 7 5.14 5.23 2.63
N TRP A 8 5.30 4.52 3.75
CA TRP A 8 6.59 4.32 4.42
C TRP A 8 6.99 2.87 4.29
N LEU A 9 8.22 2.62 3.88
CA LEU A 9 8.79 1.29 3.72
C LEU A 9 9.94 1.07 4.70
N GLU A 10 10.01 -0.14 5.24
CA GLU A 10 11.17 -0.65 5.96
C GLU A 10 11.74 -1.83 5.18
N ASP A 11 13.07 -1.88 5.07
CA ASP A 11 13.76 -2.99 4.42
C ASP A 11 13.69 -4.28 5.26
N GLU A 12 14.34 -5.34 4.81
CA GLU A 12 14.39 -6.63 5.49
C GLU A 12 14.99 -6.57 6.91
N ASN A 13 15.82 -5.56 7.19
CA ASN A 13 16.45 -5.34 8.50
C ASN A 13 15.66 -4.36 9.38
N GLY A 14 14.58 -3.79 8.87
CA GLY A 14 13.79 -2.78 9.55
C GLY A 14 14.32 -1.36 9.39
N SER A 15 15.31 -1.13 8.53
CA SER A 15 15.80 0.20 8.20
C SER A 15 14.85 0.90 7.24
N PRO A 16 14.56 2.20 7.44
CA PRO A 16 13.63 2.90 6.58
C PRO A 16 14.20 3.10 5.17
N ILE A 17 13.38 2.86 4.17
CA ILE A 17 13.66 3.22 2.78
C ILE A 17 13.07 4.60 2.53
N LEU A 18 13.94 5.59 2.37
CA LEU A 18 13.52 6.98 2.27
C LEU A 18 13.05 7.33 0.86
N GLY A 19 11.81 7.80 0.77
CA GLY A 19 11.24 8.38 -0.43
C GLY A 19 11.59 9.85 -0.60
N SER A 20 11.02 10.48 -1.60
CA SER A 20 11.34 11.86 -2.02
C SER A 20 10.49 12.94 -1.34
N CYS A 21 9.55 12.59 -0.48
CA CYS A 21 8.69 13.55 0.19
C CYS A 21 9.48 14.40 1.19
N LEU A 22 9.41 15.71 1.03
CA LEU A 22 10.07 16.69 1.91
C LEU A 22 9.09 17.45 2.82
N MET A 23 7.82 17.09 2.79
CA MET A 23 6.81 17.75 3.61
C MET A 23 7.03 17.48 5.10
N PRO A 24 6.87 18.49 5.96
CA PRO A 24 6.86 18.28 7.40
C PRO A 24 5.84 17.21 7.80
N LEU A 25 6.15 16.39 8.79
CA LEU A 25 5.36 15.25 9.27
C LEU A 25 5.28 14.04 8.33
N ARG A 26 5.76 14.18 7.07
CA ARG A 26 5.76 13.10 6.06
C ARG A 26 7.14 12.90 5.44
N LEU A 27 8.15 13.46 6.05
CA LEU A 27 9.52 13.41 5.55
C LEU A 27 9.95 11.97 5.30
N GLY A 28 10.52 11.73 4.12
CA GLY A 28 11.01 10.41 3.74
C GLY A 28 9.94 9.42 3.30
N SER A 29 8.68 9.84 3.18
CA SER A 29 7.62 9.01 2.63
C SER A 29 7.57 9.04 1.10
N ILE A 30 6.81 8.12 0.54
CA ILE A 30 6.51 8.04 -0.89
C ILE A 30 5.07 8.52 -1.09
N GLU A 31 4.87 9.56 -1.87
CA GLU A 31 3.53 10.02 -2.23
C GLU A 31 2.90 9.07 -3.23
N LEU A 32 1.67 8.63 -2.95
CA LEU A 32 0.91 7.75 -3.83
C LEU A 32 -0.04 8.53 -4.71
N LYS A 33 -0.07 8.20 -5.99
CA LYS A 33 -1.01 8.78 -6.98
C LYS A 33 -2.28 7.94 -7.11
N SER A 34 -2.20 6.65 -6.82
CA SER A 34 -3.31 5.72 -6.87
C SER A 34 -3.09 4.58 -5.88
N PHE A 35 -4.17 4.06 -5.37
CA PHE A 35 -4.19 2.92 -4.47
C PHE A 35 -5.39 2.02 -4.79
N SER A 36 -5.17 0.72 -4.82
CA SER A 36 -6.22 -0.28 -5.01
C SER A 36 -5.90 -1.54 -4.21
N HIS A 37 -6.88 -2.05 -3.52
CA HIS A 37 -6.80 -3.28 -2.74
C HIS A 37 -8.19 -3.87 -2.54
N GLY A 38 -8.27 -5.15 -2.28
CA GLY A 38 -9.52 -5.81 -1.95
C GLY A 38 -9.32 -7.16 -1.29
N VAL A 39 -10.31 -7.58 -0.55
CA VAL A 39 -10.42 -8.92 0.03
C VAL A 39 -11.77 -9.48 -0.38
N THR A 40 -11.79 -10.68 -0.93
CA THR A 40 -13.01 -11.32 -1.42
C THR A 40 -13.15 -12.73 -0.87
N ILE A 41 -14.38 -13.17 -0.71
CA ILE A 41 -14.72 -14.57 -0.47
C ILE A 41 -15.37 -15.11 -1.74
N PRO A 42 -14.86 -16.20 -2.33
CA PRO A 42 -15.47 -16.79 -3.51
C PRO A 42 -16.89 -17.26 -3.22
N VAL A 43 -17.79 -16.96 -4.14
CA VAL A 43 -19.23 -17.27 -4.03
C VAL A 43 -19.66 -18.02 -5.27
N ASP A 44 -20.50 -19.04 -5.10
CA ASP A 44 -21.20 -19.68 -6.21
C ASP A 44 -22.25 -18.69 -6.77
N PRO A 45 -22.15 -18.27 -8.04
CA PRO A 45 -23.07 -17.30 -8.61
C PRO A 45 -24.52 -17.81 -8.75
N ASN A 46 -24.73 -19.12 -8.77
CA ASN A 46 -26.06 -19.70 -8.94
C ASN A 46 -26.82 -19.86 -7.61
N TRP A 47 -26.10 -20.16 -6.56
CA TRP A 47 -26.70 -20.51 -5.26
C TRP A 47 -26.37 -19.53 -4.14
N GLY A 48 -25.47 -18.57 -4.38
CA GLY A 48 -25.04 -17.60 -3.38
C GLY A 48 -24.29 -18.21 -2.20
N LYS A 49 -23.81 -19.43 -2.34
CA LYS A 49 -23.03 -20.12 -1.28
C LYS A 49 -21.56 -19.73 -1.36
N LEU A 50 -20.95 -19.60 -0.19
CA LEU A 50 -19.50 -19.40 -0.09
C LEU A 50 -18.78 -20.69 -0.50
N THR A 51 -17.84 -20.58 -1.44
CA THR A 51 -17.12 -21.74 -2.00
C THR A 51 -15.69 -21.89 -1.50
N GLY A 52 -15.21 -20.96 -0.67
CA GLY A 52 -13.87 -21.00 -0.14
C GLY A 52 -13.64 -20.00 0.97
N THR A 53 -12.38 -19.91 1.41
CA THR A 53 -11.93 -18.90 2.36
C THR A 53 -11.61 -17.59 1.65
N ARG A 54 -11.44 -16.52 2.41
CA ARG A 54 -11.09 -15.20 1.90
C ARG A 54 -9.83 -15.22 1.03
N ILE A 55 -9.83 -14.42 -0.01
CA ILE A 55 -8.67 -14.20 -0.89
C ILE A 55 -8.29 -12.73 -0.82
N HIS A 56 -7.05 -12.46 -0.46
CA HIS A 56 -6.50 -11.12 -0.49
C HIS A 56 -5.97 -10.80 -1.89
N GLN A 57 -6.43 -9.69 -2.44
CA GLN A 57 -5.91 -9.16 -3.69
C GLN A 57 -4.55 -8.49 -3.44
N PRO A 58 -3.68 -8.35 -4.45
CA PRO A 58 -2.47 -7.55 -4.28
C PRO A 58 -2.81 -6.10 -4.00
N VAL A 59 -1.98 -5.46 -3.20
CA VAL A 59 -2.03 -4.01 -3.06
C VAL A 59 -1.37 -3.42 -4.29
N THR A 60 -2.14 -2.69 -5.09
CA THR A 60 -1.65 -2.02 -6.30
C THR A 60 -1.56 -0.54 -6.04
N ILE A 61 -0.38 0.03 -6.23
CA ILE A 61 -0.12 1.45 -6.06
C ILE A 61 0.52 2.04 -7.30
N VAL A 62 0.30 3.32 -7.52
CA VAL A 62 0.96 4.10 -8.56
C VAL A 62 1.70 5.26 -7.90
N LYS A 63 2.96 5.42 -8.23
CA LYS A 63 3.79 6.52 -7.75
C LYS A 63 4.65 7.11 -8.85
N GLU A 64 5.19 8.29 -8.63
CA GLU A 64 6.18 8.90 -9.51
C GLU A 64 7.56 8.24 -9.31
N PHE A 65 8.40 8.30 -10.35
CA PHE A 65 9.80 7.90 -10.25
C PHE A 65 10.51 8.74 -9.19
N ASP A 66 11.25 8.08 -8.33
CA ASP A 66 12.05 8.71 -7.30
C ASP A 66 13.31 7.89 -6.97
N GLN A 67 14.01 8.27 -5.92
CA GLN A 67 15.21 7.57 -5.45
C GLN A 67 14.96 6.13 -4.99
N THR A 68 13.71 5.76 -4.70
CA THR A 68 13.36 4.39 -4.27
C THR A 68 13.20 3.44 -5.46
N THR A 69 12.99 3.94 -6.67
CA THR A 69 12.72 3.13 -7.86
C THR A 69 13.76 2.03 -8.10
N PRO A 70 15.09 2.30 -8.10
CA PRO A 70 16.09 1.24 -8.25
C PRO A 70 16.05 0.21 -7.12
N LEU A 71 15.76 0.63 -5.89
CA LEU A 71 15.68 -0.26 -4.73
C LEU A 71 14.48 -1.20 -4.83
N LEU A 72 13.37 -0.74 -5.37
CA LEU A 72 12.18 -1.54 -5.61
C LEU A 72 12.41 -2.55 -6.74
N TYR A 73 13.09 -2.18 -7.83
CA TYR A 73 13.54 -3.11 -8.86
C TYR A 73 14.43 -4.21 -8.28
N ARG A 74 15.36 -3.84 -7.42
CA ARG A 74 16.22 -4.80 -6.73
C ARG A 74 15.40 -5.77 -5.88
N ALA A 75 14.42 -5.26 -5.14
CA ALA A 75 13.55 -6.07 -4.31
C ALA A 75 12.78 -7.11 -5.13
N VAL A 76 12.27 -6.74 -6.31
CA VAL A 76 11.59 -7.67 -7.21
C VAL A 76 12.56 -8.68 -7.82
N CYS A 77 13.69 -8.22 -8.36
CA CYS A 77 14.65 -9.10 -9.03
C CYS A 77 15.29 -10.12 -8.09
N GLU A 78 15.59 -9.73 -6.87
CA GLU A 78 16.20 -10.59 -5.86
C GLU A 78 15.17 -11.31 -4.98
N GLY A 79 13.87 -11.02 -5.12
CA GLY A 79 12.82 -11.61 -4.31
C GLY A 79 12.91 -11.25 -2.83
N ARG A 80 13.38 -10.06 -2.50
CA ARG A 80 13.55 -9.61 -1.11
C ARG A 80 12.21 -9.39 -0.42
N THR A 81 12.16 -9.74 0.86
CA THR A 81 11.00 -9.48 1.71
C THR A 81 11.26 -8.22 2.52
N MET A 82 10.40 -7.21 2.35
CA MET A 82 10.42 -6.01 3.18
C MET A 82 9.75 -6.31 4.51
N LYS A 83 10.29 -5.78 5.59
CA LYS A 83 9.76 -6.04 6.93
C LYS A 83 8.37 -5.45 7.11
N LYS A 84 8.18 -4.22 6.67
CA LYS A 84 6.94 -3.48 6.90
C LYS A 84 6.70 -2.43 5.82
N ALA A 85 5.44 -2.26 5.46
CA ALA A 85 4.97 -1.15 4.65
C ALA A 85 3.76 -0.50 5.33
N THR A 86 3.81 0.80 5.56
CA THR A 86 2.73 1.55 6.19
C THR A 86 2.18 2.55 5.19
N ILE A 87 0.89 2.42 4.86
CA ILE A 87 0.17 3.35 4.00
C ILE A 87 -0.73 4.21 4.88
N LYS A 88 -0.52 5.50 4.85
CA LYS A 88 -1.36 6.47 5.58
C LYS A 88 -2.17 7.29 4.61
N MET A 89 -3.48 7.28 4.82
CA MET A 89 -4.43 8.08 4.06
C MET A 89 -4.88 9.25 4.92
N TYR A 90 -4.88 10.44 4.33
CA TYR A 90 -5.20 11.68 5.01
C TYR A 90 -6.55 12.20 4.56
N ARG A 91 -7.20 12.96 5.44
CA ARG A 91 -8.38 13.75 5.12
C ARG A 91 -8.11 15.21 5.41
N ILE A 92 -8.85 16.07 4.76
CA ILE A 92 -8.81 17.51 5.02
C ILE A 92 -9.94 17.82 6.00
N LEU A 93 -9.58 18.37 7.16
CA LEU A 93 -10.53 18.81 8.17
C LEU A 93 -11.22 20.11 7.71
N GLU A 94 -12.33 20.47 8.34
CA GLU A 94 -13.04 21.72 8.08
C GLU A 94 -12.15 22.96 8.29
N THR A 95 -11.14 22.84 9.13
CA THR A 95 -10.12 23.88 9.38
C THR A 95 -9.09 23.99 8.25
N GLY A 96 -9.14 23.14 7.21
CA GLY A 96 -8.17 23.08 6.13
C GLY A 96 -6.87 22.33 6.47
N ILE A 97 -6.77 21.75 7.65
CA ILE A 97 -5.60 20.97 8.09
C ILE A 97 -5.77 19.52 7.67
N GLU A 98 -4.69 18.92 7.13
CA GLU A 98 -4.66 17.51 6.81
C GLU A 98 -4.42 16.67 8.07
N ALA A 99 -5.24 15.65 8.29
CA ALA A 99 -5.14 14.73 9.41
C ALA A 99 -5.18 13.28 8.93
N GLU A 100 -4.50 12.39 9.64
CA GLU A 100 -4.57 10.96 9.36
C GLU A 100 -6.02 10.48 9.51
N ASN A 101 -6.50 9.77 8.50
CA ASN A 101 -7.84 9.22 8.48
C ASN A 101 -7.82 7.70 8.61
N PHE A 102 -7.01 7.04 7.81
CA PHE A 102 -6.96 5.59 7.74
C PHE A 102 -5.53 5.11 7.50
N ASN A 103 -5.10 4.08 8.22
CA ASN A 103 -3.79 3.50 8.07
C ASN A 103 -3.90 2.03 7.70
N ILE A 104 -3.08 1.59 6.75
CA ILE A 104 -2.92 0.20 6.37
C ILE A 104 -1.48 -0.19 6.63
N ILE A 105 -1.27 -1.20 7.47
CA ILE A 105 0.04 -1.69 7.85
C ILE A 105 0.21 -3.10 7.29
N LEU A 106 1.20 -3.28 6.43
CA LEU A 106 1.54 -4.56 5.82
C LEU A 106 2.81 -5.11 6.45
N GLU A 107 2.80 -6.39 6.78
CA GLU A 107 3.94 -7.08 7.37
C GLU A 107 4.47 -8.15 6.42
N ASN A 108 5.79 -8.30 6.35
CA ASN A 108 6.49 -9.23 5.46
C ASN A 108 6.02 -9.07 4.00
N VAL A 109 6.34 -7.92 3.46
CA VAL A 109 5.87 -7.46 2.15
C VAL A 109 6.84 -7.89 1.05
N LYS A 110 6.29 -8.43 -0.03
CA LYS A 110 7.02 -8.69 -1.27
C LYS A 110 6.46 -7.84 -2.39
N PHE A 111 7.36 -7.15 -3.08
CA PHE A 111 7.03 -6.52 -4.35
C PHE A 111 7.05 -7.58 -5.43
N THR A 112 5.92 -7.78 -6.07
CA THR A 112 5.78 -8.79 -7.13
C THR A 112 5.87 -8.20 -8.52
N THR A 113 5.58 -6.91 -8.65
CA THR A 113 5.60 -6.21 -9.94
C THR A 113 6.08 -4.78 -9.76
N VAL A 114 6.97 -4.35 -10.64
CA VAL A 114 7.34 -2.95 -10.86
C VAL A 114 7.21 -2.69 -12.35
N ALA A 115 6.22 -1.92 -12.75
CA ALA A 115 5.90 -1.67 -14.16
C ALA A 115 5.86 -0.16 -14.43
N PRO A 116 6.92 0.42 -15.00
CA PRO A 116 6.92 1.81 -15.39
C PRO A 116 6.01 2.05 -16.60
N PHE A 117 5.39 3.20 -16.65
CA PHE A 117 4.59 3.61 -17.79
C PHE A 117 4.66 5.12 -18.03
N LEU A 118 4.43 5.50 -19.26
CA LEU A 118 4.33 6.88 -19.69
C LEU A 118 2.92 7.13 -20.22
N SER A 119 2.19 8.03 -19.57
CA SER A 119 0.86 8.42 -20.03
C SER A 119 0.95 9.68 -20.90
N PRO A 120 0.52 9.64 -22.17
CA PRO A 120 0.52 10.82 -23.02
C PRO A 120 -0.49 11.85 -22.48
N GLY A 121 -0.07 13.11 -22.37
CA GLY A 121 -0.90 14.21 -21.85
C GLY A 121 -1.19 14.13 -20.35
N GLY A 122 -0.43 13.36 -19.61
CA GLY A 122 -0.61 13.21 -18.16
C GLY A 122 -0.31 14.49 -17.39
N MET A 123 -1.03 14.67 -16.28
CA MET A 123 -0.85 15.82 -15.37
C MET A 123 0.32 15.64 -14.40
N SER A 124 1.11 14.59 -14.58
CA SER A 124 2.28 14.30 -13.73
C SER A 124 3.53 14.98 -14.28
N SER A 125 4.34 15.53 -13.40
CA SER A 125 5.61 16.17 -13.76
C SER A 125 6.72 15.18 -14.08
N THR A 126 6.54 13.89 -13.76
CA THR A 126 7.52 12.83 -13.99
C THR A 126 6.84 11.57 -14.53
N HIS A 127 7.68 10.59 -14.88
CA HIS A 127 7.18 9.28 -15.26
C HIS A 127 6.57 8.56 -14.05
N LEU A 128 5.61 7.69 -14.32
CA LEU A 128 4.89 6.92 -13.30
C LEU A 128 5.29 5.45 -13.34
N GLU A 129 5.12 4.79 -12.22
CA GLU A 129 5.28 3.35 -12.12
C GLU A 129 4.16 2.72 -11.31
N THR A 130 3.73 1.54 -11.72
CA THR A 130 2.76 0.72 -11.01
C THR A 130 3.51 -0.34 -10.21
N LEU A 131 3.18 -0.46 -8.94
CA LEU A 131 3.75 -1.45 -8.03
C LEU A 131 2.66 -2.37 -7.53
N GLU A 132 2.95 -3.66 -7.48
CA GLU A 132 2.10 -4.64 -6.81
C GLU A 132 2.83 -5.24 -5.63
N LEU A 133 2.16 -5.27 -4.48
CA LEU A 133 2.67 -5.77 -3.23
C LEU A 133 1.83 -6.94 -2.75
N ARG A 134 2.51 -7.99 -2.30
CA ARG A 134 1.92 -9.07 -1.52
C ARG A 134 2.45 -9.00 -0.10
N TYR A 135 1.68 -9.48 0.85
CA TYR A 135 1.99 -9.41 2.28
C TYR A 135 1.61 -10.70 2.99
N GLU A 136 2.19 -10.92 4.14
CA GLU A 136 1.81 -12.04 5.02
C GLU A 136 0.66 -11.64 5.94
N ALA A 137 0.72 -10.43 6.50
CA ALA A 137 -0.33 -9.91 7.37
C ALA A 137 -0.65 -8.46 7.02
N ILE A 138 -1.90 -8.08 7.26
CA ILE A 138 -2.40 -6.73 7.04
C ILE A 138 -3.17 -6.26 8.26
N THR A 139 -2.98 -5.00 8.63
CA THR A 139 -3.72 -4.33 9.68
C THR A 139 -4.41 -3.10 9.12
N TRP A 140 -5.71 -3.00 9.30
CA TRP A 140 -6.49 -1.81 9.00
C TRP A 140 -6.76 -1.05 10.28
N LYS A 141 -6.45 0.22 10.28
CA LYS A 141 -6.65 1.10 11.43
C LYS A 141 -7.40 2.36 11.02
N TYR A 142 -8.58 2.56 11.59
CA TYR A 142 -9.28 3.83 11.52
C TYR A 142 -8.84 4.70 12.69
N THR A 143 -8.26 5.86 12.42
CA THR A 143 -7.58 6.67 13.44
C THR A 143 -8.53 7.31 14.45
N GLU A 144 -9.70 7.74 13.99
CA GLU A 144 -10.75 8.26 14.87
C GLU A 144 -11.43 7.09 15.59
N GLY A 145 -11.31 7.07 16.91
CA GLY A 145 -11.81 5.97 17.74
C GLY A 145 -10.89 4.78 17.84
N ASN A 146 -9.73 4.78 17.15
CA ASN A 146 -8.70 3.75 17.23
C ASN A 146 -9.24 2.33 16.97
N ILE A 147 -10.03 2.17 15.91
CA ILE A 147 -10.62 0.89 15.51
C ILE A 147 -9.62 0.14 14.65
N ILE A 148 -9.21 -1.05 15.13
CA ILE A 148 -8.15 -1.84 14.49
C ILE A 148 -8.65 -3.26 14.22
N TYR A 149 -8.32 -3.78 13.03
CA TYR A 149 -8.48 -5.19 12.68
C TYR A 149 -7.24 -5.68 11.94
N ARG A 150 -6.74 -6.84 12.31
CA ARG A 150 -5.58 -7.50 11.71
C ARG A 150 -5.98 -8.84 11.13
N ASP A 151 -5.49 -9.17 9.95
CA ASP A 151 -5.65 -10.46 9.31
C ASP A 151 -4.32 -10.98 8.77
N SER A 152 -4.12 -12.28 8.85
CA SER A 152 -2.95 -12.96 8.29
C SER A 152 -3.41 -14.03 7.31
N TRP A 153 -2.73 -14.14 6.16
CA TRP A 153 -2.99 -15.17 5.18
C TRP A 153 -2.90 -16.58 5.74
N ASN A 154 -1.96 -16.79 6.67
CA ASN A 154 -1.65 -18.10 7.23
C ASN A 154 -2.58 -18.48 8.37
N ASP A 155 -3.30 -17.52 8.94
CA ASP A 155 -4.28 -17.79 9.98
C ASP A 155 -5.58 -18.27 9.31
N ARG A 156 -5.65 -19.57 9.14
CA ARG A 156 -6.90 -20.24 8.77
C ARG A 156 -7.80 -20.28 9.99
N CYS A 157 -8.48 -19.19 10.28
CA CYS A 157 -9.61 -19.26 11.20
C CYS A 157 -10.63 -20.22 10.60
N CYS A 158 -10.79 -21.35 11.23
CA CYS A 158 -11.90 -22.24 10.96
C CYS A 158 -13.18 -21.44 11.16
N ALA A 159 -13.95 -21.32 10.10
CA ALA A 159 -15.31 -20.82 10.21
C ALA A 159 -16.14 -21.83 11.00
#